data_acda97239854490991fc02cd2a5ed08d
#
_entry.id   acda97239854490991fc02cd2a5ed08d
#
_cell.length_a   1.000
_cell.length_b   1.000
_cell.length_c   1.000
_cell.angle_alpha   90.00
_cell.angle_beta   90.00
_cell.angle_gamma   90.00
#
_symmetry.space_group_name_H-M   'P 1'
#
loop_
_entity.id
_entity.type
_entity.pdbx_description
1 polymer ?
#
loop_
_entity_poly.entity_id
_entity_poly.type
_entity_poly.pdbx_seq_one_letter_code
_entity_poly.pdbx_strand_id
1 'polypeptide(L)'
;METYNASEGFFGLQDDPTDPSLLMMPDYGIFYEFIPMNEVGSAHPTVLPLESVETGKNYAMVITTSGGLWRYQIGDTVRFTSLFPHKFVISGRTKHFINAFGEELMVDNADKAIAMTCLRTGAKVKEYTAAPLFMLDKAKGRHQWFIEFDKKPESLDEFATLLDQNLQKLNSDYEAKRYKEISLQPLESLSPTTVLSMNGSSRKVN
;
A
#
# COMPACT_ATOMS: atom_id res chain seq x y z
N MET A 1 -18.61 -6.64 14.07
CA MET A 1 -18.85 -5.23 13.72
C MET A 1 -17.61 -4.46 14.06
N GLU A 2 -17.00 -3.82 13.09
CA GLU A 2 -15.72 -3.12 13.22
C GLU A 2 -15.94 -1.61 13.37
N THR A 3 -14.98 -0.94 14.02
CA THR A 3 -14.97 0.52 14.19
C THR A 3 -13.59 1.05 13.84
N TYR A 4 -13.54 2.23 13.26
CA TYR A 4 -12.33 2.98 13.06
C TYR A 4 -12.29 4.19 13.99
N ASN A 5 -11.45 4.07 15.00
CA ASN A 5 -11.20 5.10 16.00
C ASN A 5 -9.71 5.20 16.32
N ALA A 6 -9.29 6.37 16.73
CA ALA A 6 -7.96 6.66 17.25
C ALA A 6 -8.07 7.63 18.43
N SER A 7 -6.93 8.01 19.02
CA SER A 7 -6.91 9.06 20.07
C SER A 7 -7.45 10.40 19.59
N GLU A 8 -7.37 10.64 18.28
CA GLU A 8 -7.80 11.86 17.62
C GLU A 8 -9.30 11.93 17.34
N GLY A 9 -10.00 10.80 17.32
CA GLY A 9 -11.44 10.79 17.09
C GLY A 9 -12.02 9.44 16.67
N PHE A 10 -13.33 9.45 16.41
CA PHE A 10 -14.09 8.33 15.90
C PHE A 10 -14.51 8.62 14.46
N PHE A 11 -14.06 7.80 13.50
CA PHE A 11 -14.12 8.13 12.07
C PHE A 11 -15.10 7.27 11.29
N GLY A 12 -15.32 6.03 11.70
CA GLY A 12 -16.16 5.12 10.94
C GLY A 12 -16.66 3.92 11.74
N LEU A 13 -17.77 3.38 11.26
CA LEU A 13 -18.46 2.25 11.86
C LEU A 13 -18.91 1.29 10.76
N GLN A 14 -18.66 0.00 10.92
CA GLN A 14 -19.28 -1.02 10.07
C GLN A 14 -20.79 -1.11 10.40
N ASP A 15 -21.64 -0.70 9.47
CA ASP A 15 -23.09 -0.69 9.60
C ASP A 15 -23.78 -1.95 9.05
N ASP A 16 -23.05 -2.72 8.22
CA ASP A 16 -23.49 -3.99 7.63
C ASP A 16 -22.43 -5.08 7.89
N PRO A 17 -22.76 -6.17 8.60
CA PRO A 17 -21.83 -7.27 8.87
C PRO A 17 -21.32 -7.99 7.62
N THR A 18 -22.01 -7.85 6.49
CA THR A 18 -21.64 -8.47 5.21
C THR A 18 -20.79 -7.58 4.32
N ASP A 19 -20.70 -6.26 4.65
CA ASP A 19 -19.87 -5.26 3.97
C ASP A 19 -18.70 -4.88 4.87
N PRO A 20 -17.44 -5.14 4.48
CA PRO A 20 -16.27 -4.76 5.28
C PRO A 20 -16.02 -3.25 5.31
N SER A 21 -16.79 -2.47 4.56
CA SER A 21 -16.65 -1.02 4.52
C SER A 21 -17.18 -0.36 5.79
N LEU A 22 -16.58 0.74 6.17
CA LEU A 22 -16.98 1.56 7.31
C LEU A 22 -17.81 2.75 6.83
N LEU A 23 -18.95 2.96 7.43
CA LEU A 23 -19.74 4.19 7.25
C LEU A 23 -18.97 5.36 7.88
N MET A 24 -18.74 6.42 7.11
CA MET A 24 -18.08 7.62 7.61
C MET A 24 -19.00 8.41 8.55
N MET A 25 -18.41 8.97 9.61
CA MET A 25 -19.13 9.71 10.66
C MET A 25 -18.82 11.21 10.56
N PRO A 26 -19.40 11.97 9.62
CA PRO A 26 -19.09 13.38 9.41
C PRO A 26 -19.67 14.32 10.47
N ASP A 27 -20.64 13.87 11.22
CA ASP A 27 -21.41 14.63 12.22
C ASP A 27 -20.84 14.56 13.65
N TYR A 28 -19.67 13.91 13.84
CA TYR A 28 -19.02 13.77 15.15
C TYR A 28 -18.03 14.90 15.47
N GLY A 29 -18.26 16.08 14.88
CA GLY A 29 -17.44 17.28 15.15
C GLY A 29 -16.04 17.23 14.55
N ILE A 30 -15.86 16.42 13.49
CA ILE A 30 -14.63 16.29 12.72
C ILE A 30 -14.88 16.80 11.31
N PHE A 31 -14.06 17.73 10.87
CA PHE A 31 -14.03 18.18 9.47
C PHE A 31 -12.96 17.35 8.73
N TYR A 32 -13.37 16.70 7.66
CA TYR A 32 -12.53 15.79 6.88
C TYR A 32 -12.07 16.43 5.59
N GLU A 33 -10.79 16.26 5.29
CA GLU A 33 -10.16 16.59 4.03
C GLU A 33 -9.33 15.39 3.55
N PHE A 34 -9.08 15.30 2.24
CA PHE A 34 -8.45 14.14 1.62
C PHE A 34 -7.38 14.58 0.63
N ILE A 35 -6.15 14.05 0.77
CA ILE A 35 -5.05 14.28 -0.17
C ILE A 35 -4.93 13.04 -1.04
N PRO A 36 -5.01 13.16 -2.39
CA PRO A 36 -4.72 12.05 -3.30
C PRO A 36 -3.33 11.48 -3.02
N MET A 37 -3.20 10.14 -3.05
CA MET A 37 -1.94 9.48 -2.64
C MET A 37 -0.72 9.88 -3.47
N ASN A 38 -0.90 10.13 -4.77
CA ASN A 38 0.16 10.62 -5.66
C ASN A 38 0.68 12.03 -5.31
N GLU A 39 -0.02 12.76 -4.45
CA GLU A 39 0.37 14.10 -4.01
C GLU A 39 0.84 14.15 -2.55
N VAL A 40 0.79 13.02 -1.83
CA VAL A 40 1.27 12.94 -0.45
C VAL A 40 2.78 13.20 -0.41
N GLY A 41 3.19 14.16 0.43
CA GLY A 41 4.58 14.62 0.50
C GLY A 41 4.93 15.76 -0.47
N SER A 42 4.03 16.15 -1.36
CA SER A 42 4.18 17.38 -2.16
C SER A 42 4.19 18.62 -1.26
N ALA A 43 4.91 19.66 -1.68
CA ALA A 43 4.92 20.94 -0.96
C ALA A 43 3.56 21.63 -0.97
N HIS A 44 2.76 21.42 -2.01
CA HIS A 44 1.43 22.01 -2.19
C HIS A 44 0.46 20.96 -2.75
N PRO A 45 0.06 19.98 -1.94
CA PRO A 45 -0.86 18.94 -2.40
C PRO A 45 -2.27 19.52 -2.61
N THR A 46 -2.99 18.97 -3.56
CA THR A 46 -4.44 19.18 -3.66
C THR A 46 -5.12 18.60 -2.41
N VAL A 47 -6.02 19.35 -1.83
CA VAL A 47 -6.79 18.91 -0.66
C VAL A 47 -8.27 18.97 -1.01
N LEU A 48 -8.91 17.80 -1.01
CA LEU A 48 -10.30 17.63 -1.42
C LEU A 48 -11.22 17.56 -0.20
N PRO A 49 -12.37 18.24 -0.22
CA PRO A 49 -13.42 18.02 0.77
C PRO A 49 -14.14 16.69 0.47
N LEU A 50 -14.95 16.20 1.43
CA LEU A 50 -15.62 14.90 1.36
C LEU A 50 -16.51 14.73 0.11
N GLU A 51 -17.17 15.79 -0.35
CA GLU A 51 -18.02 15.77 -1.53
C GLU A 51 -17.27 15.63 -2.87
N SER A 52 -15.93 15.78 -2.85
CA SER A 52 -15.09 15.74 -4.04
C SER A 52 -14.26 14.45 -4.16
N VAL A 53 -14.43 13.51 -3.24
CA VAL A 53 -13.73 12.22 -3.32
C VAL A 53 -14.37 11.31 -4.38
N GLU A 54 -13.59 10.37 -4.87
CA GLU A 54 -14.03 9.38 -5.86
C GLU A 54 -13.88 7.96 -5.31
N THR A 55 -14.75 7.06 -5.73
CA THR A 55 -14.61 5.63 -5.38
C THR A 55 -13.39 4.99 -6.04
N GLY A 56 -12.76 4.04 -5.34
CA GLY A 56 -11.62 3.28 -5.86
C GLY A 56 -10.27 3.98 -5.75
N LYS A 57 -10.23 5.30 -5.53
CA LYS A 57 -8.99 6.04 -5.30
C LYS A 57 -8.56 6.01 -3.84
N ASN A 58 -7.24 6.00 -3.61
CA ASN A 58 -6.66 6.08 -2.27
C ASN A 58 -6.37 7.54 -1.89
N TYR A 59 -6.67 7.87 -0.65
CA TYR A 59 -6.46 9.20 -0.08
C TYR A 59 -5.79 9.12 1.28
N ALA A 60 -4.88 10.05 1.57
CA ALA A 60 -4.46 10.32 2.93
C ALA A 60 -5.54 11.16 3.62
N MET A 61 -5.98 10.73 4.80
CA MET A 61 -7.00 11.42 5.57
C MET A 61 -6.38 12.55 6.39
N VAL A 62 -6.99 13.72 6.31
CA VAL A 62 -6.65 14.94 7.06
C VAL A 62 -7.87 15.35 7.87
N ILE A 63 -7.67 15.68 9.13
CA ILE A 63 -8.77 16.03 10.03
C ILE A 63 -8.54 17.38 10.70
N THR A 64 -9.65 18.09 10.94
CA THR A 64 -9.73 19.24 11.82
C THR A 64 -10.77 18.94 12.87
N THR A 65 -10.43 19.07 14.14
CA THR A 65 -11.32 18.70 15.26
C THR A 65 -11.56 19.89 16.18
N SER A 66 -12.70 19.87 16.91
CA SER A 66 -13.00 20.83 17.97
C SER A 66 -12.01 20.73 19.16
N GLY A 67 -11.28 19.62 19.29
CA GLY A 67 -10.22 19.42 20.28
C GLY A 67 -8.91 20.15 20.00
N GLY A 68 -8.81 20.90 18.89
CA GLY A 68 -7.66 21.74 18.57
C GLY A 68 -6.69 21.18 17.54
N LEU A 69 -6.99 20.05 16.91
CA LEU A 69 -6.23 19.59 15.73
C LEU A 69 -6.65 20.40 14.50
N TRP A 70 -5.68 20.98 13.81
CA TRP A 70 -5.90 21.75 12.59
C TRP A 70 -5.19 21.10 11.42
N ARG A 71 -5.97 20.62 10.44
CA ARG A 71 -5.48 19.95 9.22
C ARG A 71 -4.41 18.89 9.52
N TYR A 72 -4.69 18.09 10.52
CA TYR A 72 -3.79 17.06 11.01
C TYR A 72 -3.86 15.82 10.11
N GLN A 73 -2.73 15.40 9.56
CA GLN A 73 -2.63 14.14 8.83
C GLN A 73 -2.51 12.98 9.83
N ILE A 74 -3.56 12.19 9.95
CA ILE A 74 -3.61 11.05 10.88
C ILE A 74 -2.62 9.94 10.51
N GLY A 75 -2.15 9.95 9.28
CA GLY A 75 -1.19 8.97 8.77
C GLY A 75 -1.82 7.72 8.17
N ASP A 76 -3.12 7.56 8.27
CA ASP A 76 -3.85 6.48 7.64
C ASP A 76 -4.35 6.88 6.24
N THR A 77 -4.49 5.89 5.37
CA THR A 77 -5.03 6.04 4.04
C THR A 77 -6.34 5.30 3.92
N VAL A 78 -7.26 5.90 3.18
CA VAL A 78 -8.61 5.37 2.99
C VAL A 78 -8.95 5.31 1.51
N ARG A 79 -9.80 4.36 1.15
CA ARG A 79 -10.37 4.22 -0.19
C ARG A 79 -11.88 4.12 -0.09
N PHE A 80 -12.58 5.04 -0.75
CA PHE A 80 -14.03 5.05 -0.76
C PHE A 80 -14.58 3.91 -1.60
N THR A 81 -15.58 3.22 -1.05
CA THR A 81 -16.32 2.13 -1.69
C THR A 81 -17.71 2.58 -2.12
N SER A 82 -18.25 3.62 -1.44
CA SER A 82 -19.53 4.25 -1.77
C SER A 82 -19.47 5.75 -1.44
N LEU A 83 -20.25 6.56 -2.17
CA LEU A 83 -20.39 8.00 -1.94
C LEU A 83 -21.76 8.37 -1.35
N PHE A 84 -22.74 7.46 -1.38
CA PHE A 84 -24.07 7.66 -0.79
C PHE A 84 -24.60 6.38 -0.16
N PRO A 85 -24.54 6.23 1.17
CA PRO A 85 -23.73 7.04 2.09
C PRO A 85 -22.23 6.87 1.83
N HIS A 86 -21.41 7.79 2.33
CA HIS A 86 -19.96 7.66 2.22
C HIS A 86 -19.49 6.47 3.05
N LYS A 87 -18.97 5.45 2.35
CA LYS A 87 -18.33 4.29 2.98
C LYS A 87 -16.90 4.15 2.47
N PHE A 88 -16.03 3.69 3.33
CA PHE A 88 -14.61 3.53 3.01
C PHE A 88 -14.01 2.31 3.68
N VAL A 89 -12.86 1.88 3.17
CA VAL A 89 -11.97 0.91 3.81
C VAL A 89 -10.66 1.59 4.15
N ILE A 90 -10.01 1.18 5.24
CA ILE A 90 -8.63 1.58 5.53
C ILE A 90 -7.76 0.82 4.55
N SER A 91 -7.01 1.52 3.71
CA SER A 91 -6.16 0.91 2.67
C SER A 91 -4.69 0.83 3.06
N GLY A 92 -4.29 1.44 4.18
CA GLY A 92 -2.93 1.39 4.70
C GLY A 92 -2.53 2.66 5.44
N ARG A 93 -1.25 3.00 5.37
CA ARG A 93 -0.68 4.20 6.01
C ARG A 93 0.17 5.00 5.02
N THR A 94 0.21 6.33 5.19
CA THR A 94 0.98 7.25 4.33
C THR A 94 2.48 6.98 4.33
N LYS A 95 3.00 6.30 5.35
CA LYS A 95 4.42 5.90 5.45
C LYS A 95 4.70 4.47 5.00
N HIS A 96 3.67 3.70 4.64
CA HIS A 96 3.78 2.28 4.29
C HIS A 96 3.23 2.02 2.88
N PHE A 97 3.72 2.77 1.90
CA PHE A 97 3.45 2.54 0.49
C PHE A 97 4.70 2.81 -0.33
N ILE A 98 4.82 2.18 -1.48
CA ILE A 98 5.88 2.41 -2.44
C ILE A 98 5.30 3.20 -3.61
N ASN A 99 5.84 4.39 -3.86
CA ASN A 99 5.44 5.26 -4.96
C ASN A 99 6.68 5.89 -5.63
N ALA A 100 7.74 5.11 -5.80
CA ALA A 100 9.00 5.60 -6.33
C ALA A 100 8.95 5.87 -7.85
N PHE A 101 8.02 5.20 -8.55
CA PHE A 101 7.83 5.26 -10.00
C PHE A 101 6.40 5.67 -10.38
N GLY A 102 5.58 6.12 -9.42
CA GLY A 102 4.17 6.46 -9.60
C GLY A 102 3.23 5.26 -9.56
N GLU A 103 3.62 4.16 -8.89
CA GLU A 103 2.89 2.90 -8.81
C GLU A 103 1.90 2.80 -7.65
N GLU A 104 1.93 3.72 -6.69
CA GLU A 104 1.05 3.78 -5.50
C GLU A 104 0.76 2.40 -4.86
N LEU A 105 1.81 1.59 -4.69
CA LEU A 105 1.66 0.24 -4.16
C LEU A 105 1.44 0.26 -2.64
N MET A 106 0.20 0.04 -2.23
CA MET A 106 -0.21 0.01 -0.83
C MET A 106 0.08 -1.36 -0.18
N VAL A 107 0.21 -1.38 1.16
CA VAL A 107 0.37 -2.62 1.93
C VAL A 107 -0.77 -3.61 1.65
N ASP A 108 -2.02 -3.14 1.56
CA ASP A 108 -3.18 -3.97 1.21
C ASP A 108 -3.03 -4.71 -0.14
N ASN A 109 -2.43 -4.04 -1.14
CA ASN A 109 -2.12 -4.70 -2.42
C ASN A 109 -1.06 -5.79 -2.24
N ALA A 110 -0.01 -5.49 -1.46
CA ALA A 110 1.08 -6.43 -1.16
C ALA A 110 0.57 -7.66 -0.42
N ASP A 111 -0.21 -7.48 0.65
CA ASP A 111 -0.78 -8.56 1.45
C ASP A 111 -1.66 -9.50 0.62
N LYS A 112 -2.56 -8.93 -0.20
CA LYS A 112 -3.42 -9.71 -1.09
C LYS A 112 -2.64 -10.45 -2.17
N ALA A 113 -1.65 -9.79 -2.78
CA ALA A 113 -0.82 -10.42 -3.81
C ALA A 113 -0.02 -11.59 -3.24
N ILE A 114 0.56 -11.43 -2.05
CA ILE A 114 1.28 -12.51 -1.34
C ILE A 114 0.33 -13.66 -1.01
N ALA A 115 -0.85 -13.38 -0.44
CA ALA A 115 -1.83 -14.41 -0.12
C ALA A 115 -2.24 -15.23 -1.35
N MET A 116 -2.55 -14.56 -2.48
CA MET A 116 -2.87 -15.22 -3.75
C MET A 116 -1.70 -16.07 -4.27
N THR A 117 -0.48 -15.58 -4.14
CA THR A 117 0.73 -16.29 -4.58
C THR A 117 1.00 -17.52 -3.71
N CYS A 118 0.86 -17.39 -2.40
CA CYS A 118 0.97 -18.49 -1.45
C CYS A 118 -0.04 -19.62 -1.72
N LEU A 119 -1.29 -19.27 -2.01
CA LEU A 119 -2.34 -20.23 -2.37
C LEU A 119 -1.97 -21.07 -3.60
N ARG A 120 -1.31 -20.47 -4.60
CA ARG A 120 -0.94 -21.15 -5.84
C ARG A 120 0.34 -21.97 -5.72
N THR A 121 1.32 -21.50 -4.94
CA THR A 121 2.65 -22.13 -4.82
C THR A 121 2.76 -23.08 -3.64
N GLY A 122 1.75 -23.09 -2.75
CA GLY A 122 1.81 -23.87 -1.49
C GLY A 122 2.86 -23.35 -0.51
N ALA A 123 3.41 -22.16 -0.74
CA ALA A 123 4.33 -21.46 0.15
C ALA A 123 3.58 -20.88 1.36
N LYS A 124 4.34 -20.60 2.43
CA LYS A 124 3.85 -19.88 3.60
C LYS A 124 4.85 -18.79 3.97
N VAL A 125 4.44 -17.53 3.81
CA VAL A 125 5.22 -16.35 4.16
C VAL A 125 5.00 -16.05 5.63
N LYS A 126 6.08 -15.77 6.35
CA LYS A 126 6.07 -15.34 7.75
C LYS A 126 6.10 -13.81 7.84
N GLU A 127 7.05 -13.19 7.16
CA GLU A 127 7.31 -11.77 7.15
C GLU A 127 7.81 -11.34 5.77
N TYR A 128 7.56 -10.09 5.39
CA TYR A 128 8.12 -9.50 4.19
C TYR A 128 8.36 -8.00 4.33
N THR A 129 9.25 -7.48 3.51
CA THR A 129 9.41 -6.06 3.26
C THR A 129 9.74 -5.82 1.79
N ALA A 130 9.40 -4.66 1.28
CA ALA A 130 9.70 -4.28 -0.08
C ALA A 130 10.26 -2.86 -0.14
N ALA A 131 11.18 -2.62 -1.07
CA ALA A 131 11.79 -1.33 -1.29
C ALA A 131 12.02 -1.08 -2.79
N PRO A 132 11.98 0.17 -3.26
CA PRO A 132 12.34 0.50 -4.63
C PRO A 132 13.86 0.39 -4.80
N LEU A 133 14.27 -0.22 -5.90
CA LEU A 133 15.66 -0.27 -6.37
C LEU A 133 15.76 0.56 -7.65
N PHE A 134 16.47 1.70 -7.57
CA PHE A 134 16.68 2.59 -8.72
C PHE A 134 17.83 2.09 -9.60
N MET A 135 17.67 2.17 -10.90
CA MET A 135 18.73 1.96 -11.87
C MET A 135 19.58 3.24 -12.05
N LEU A 136 20.67 3.15 -12.81
CA LEU A 136 21.55 4.29 -13.13
C LEU A 136 20.76 5.46 -13.76
N ASP A 137 19.77 5.15 -14.59
CA ASP A 137 18.71 6.08 -14.98
C ASP A 137 17.62 6.08 -13.90
N LYS A 138 17.62 7.09 -13.03
CA LYS A 138 16.71 7.21 -11.88
C LYS A 138 15.21 7.19 -12.24
N ALA A 139 14.86 7.29 -13.54
CA ALA A 139 13.49 7.17 -14.03
C ALA A 139 13.02 5.72 -14.12
N LYS A 140 13.92 4.73 -14.02
CA LYS A 140 13.62 3.30 -14.10
C LYS A 140 14.11 2.57 -12.87
N GLY A 141 13.43 1.48 -12.54
CA GLY A 141 13.81 0.62 -11.42
C GLY A 141 12.97 -0.63 -11.31
N ARG A 142 13.02 -1.26 -10.18
CA ARG A 142 12.23 -2.42 -9.80
C ARG A 142 11.90 -2.39 -8.31
N HIS A 143 10.97 -3.21 -7.88
CA HIS A 143 10.81 -3.50 -6.46
C HIS A 143 11.69 -4.69 -6.08
N GLN A 144 12.41 -4.54 -4.98
CA GLN A 144 13.16 -5.60 -4.34
C GLN A 144 12.39 -6.05 -3.10
N TRP A 145 12.07 -7.34 -3.05
CA TRP A 145 11.28 -7.96 -1.99
C TRP A 145 12.15 -8.88 -1.16
N PHE A 146 12.16 -8.66 0.14
CA PHE A 146 12.81 -9.53 1.11
C PHE A 146 11.69 -10.32 1.82
N ILE A 147 11.69 -11.65 1.63
CA ILE A 147 10.61 -12.51 2.10
C ILE A 147 11.18 -13.61 2.99
N GLU A 148 10.70 -13.67 4.22
CA GLU A 148 10.94 -14.78 5.14
C GLU A 148 9.80 -15.81 5.01
N PHE A 149 10.16 -17.06 4.75
CA PHE A 149 9.19 -18.13 4.57
C PHE A 149 9.17 -19.08 5.78
N ASP A 150 7.98 -19.39 6.29
CA ASP A 150 7.76 -20.58 7.13
C ASP A 150 7.84 -21.85 6.29
N LYS A 151 7.31 -21.81 5.05
CA LYS A 151 7.43 -22.88 4.06
C LYS A 151 7.78 -22.27 2.71
N LYS A 152 8.97 -22.60 2.20
CA LYS A 152 9.44 -22.12 0.90
C LYS A 152 8.62 -22.71 -0.25
N PRO A 153 8.43 -21.94 -1.36
CA PRO A 153 7.91 -22.49 -2.60
C PRO A 153 8.94 -23.45 -3.23
N GLU A 154 8.49 -24.27 -4.16
CA GLU A 154 9.38 -25.14 -4.95
C GLU A 154 10.34 -24.33 -5.85
N SER A 155 9.84 -23.22 -6.41
CA SER A 155 10.60 -22.28 -7.23
C SER A 155 10.39 -20.85 -6.74
N LEU A 156 11.49 -20.16 -6.37
CA LEU A 156 11.47 -18.73 -6.02
C LEU A 156 11.20 -17.85 -7.25
N ASP A 157 11.66 -18.24 -8.43
CA ASP A 157 11.43 -17.49 -9.68
C ASP A 157 9.95 -17.56 -10.09
N GLU A 158 9.32 -18.72 -9.94
CA GLU A 158 7.88 -18.85 -10.16
C GLU A 158 7.09 -18.04 -9.14
N PHE A 159 7.48 -18.08 -7.87
CA PHE A 159 6.86 -17.27 -6.83
C PHE A 159 6.95 -15.77 -7.16
N ALA A 160 8.13 -15.29 -7.54
CA ALA A 160 8.36 -13.90 -7.90
C ALA A 160 7.50 -13.48 -9.12
N THR A 161 7.45 -14.32 -10.14
CA THR A 161 6.64 -14.09 -11.35
C THR A 161 5.14 -14.00 -11.01
N LEU A 162 4.64 -14.92 -10.19
CA LEU A 162 3.24 -14.92 -9.77
C LEU A 162 2.90 -13.72 -8.87
N LEU A 163 3.82 -13.33 -8.00
CA LEU A 163 3.66 -12.16 -7.14
C LEU A 163 3.55 -10.89 -8.00
N ASP A 164 4.43 -10.69 -8.96
CA ASP A 164 4.40 -9.57 -9.89
C ASP A 164 3.08 -9.52 -10.68
N GLN A 165 2.62 -10.66 -11.20
CA GLN A 165 1.33 -10.76 -11.91
C GLN A 165 0.13 -10.44 -11.01
N ASN A 166 0.16 -10.87 -9.75
CA ASN A 166 -0.91 -10.59 -8.81
C ASN A 166 -0.92 -9.11 -8.39
N LEU A 167 0.24 -8.47 -8.23
CA LEU A 167 0.35 -7.03 -8.00
C LEU A 167 -0.24 -6.24 -9.17
N GLN A 168 0.07 -6.61 -10.43
CA GLN A 168 -0.50 -5.97 -11.62
C GLN A 168 -2.03 -6.07 -11.64
N LYS A 169 -2.61 -7.22 -11.25
CA LYS A 169 -4.08 -7.40 -11.18
C LYS A 169 -4.75 -6.57 -10.09
N LEU A 170 -4.05 -6.30 -9.00
CA LEU A 170 -4.60 -5.63 -7.82
C LEU A 170 -4.38 -4.12 -7.82
N ASN A 171 -3.46 -3.63 -8.65
CA ASN A 171 -3.09 -2.22 -8.70
C ASN A 171 -2.85 -1.79 -10.15
N SER A 172 -3.75 -0.95 -10.67
CA SER A 172 -3.72 -0.46 -12.06
C SER A 172 -2.52 0.44 -12.36
N ASP A 173 -2.05 1.20 -11.37
CA ASP A 173 -0.89 2.07 -11.53
C ASP A 173 0.38 1.25 -11.61
N TYR A 174 0.49 0.20 -10.79
CA TYR A 174 1.57 -0.77 -10.90
C TYR A 174 1.55 -1.47 -12.27
N GLU A 175 0.38 -1.94 -12.74
CA GLU A 175 0.22 -2.54 -14.08
C GLU A 175 0.70 -1.59 -15.19
N ALA A 176 0.24 -0.32 -15.14
CA ALA A 176 0.62 0.69 -16.13
C ALA A 176 2.14 0.95 -16.17
N LYS A 177 2.81 0.97 -14.99
CA LYS A 177 4.27 1.15 -14.90
C LYS A 177 5.05 -0.10 -15.34
N ARG A 178 4.45 -1.29 -15.17
CA ARG A 178 5.02 -2.56 -15.66
C ARG A 178 4.84 -2.75 -17.16
N TYR A 179 3.88 -2.03 -17.79
CA TYR A 179 3.60 -2.16 -19.21
C TYR A 179 4.84 -1.89 -20.07
N LYS A 180 5.28 -2.91 -20.85
CA LYS A 180 6.50 -2.90 -21.67
C LYS A 180 7.77 -2.46 -20.91
N GLU A 181 7.83 -2.62 -19.61
CA GLU A 181 8.97 -2.26 -18.74
C GLU A 181 9.45 -0.81 -18.92
N ILE A 182 8.51 0.11 -19.17
CA ILE A 182 8.83 1.51 -19.47
C ILE A 182 9.45 2.19 -18.24
N SER A 183 8.89 1.98 -17.05
CA SER A 183 9.37 2.58 -15.81
C SER A 183 9.73 1.54 -14.75
N LEU A 184 9.01 0.41 -14.71
CA LEU A 184 9.18 -0.61 -13.69
C LEU A 184 9.51 -1.98 -14.32
N GLN A 185 10.64 -2.56 -13.96
CA GLN A 185 11.03 -3.92 -14.36
C GLN A 185 10.39 -4.98 -13.46
N PRO A 186 10.43 -6.28 -13.86
CA PRO A 186 10.01 -7.38 -12.99
C PRO A 186 10.61 -7.26 -11.60
N LEU A 187 9.82 -7.58 -10.57
CA LEU A 187 10.30 -7.54 -9.19
C LEU A 187 11.40 -8.58 -8.96
N GLU A 188 12.28 -8.28 -8.01
CA GLU A 188 13.31 -9.19 -7.54
C GLU A 188 12.94 -9.68 -6.13
N SER A 189 12.85 -11.01 -5.97
CA SER A 189 12.58 -11.65 -4.67
C SER A 189 13.87 -12.23 -4.10
N LEU A 190 14.22 -11.81 -2.88
CA LEU A 190 15.36 -12.30 -2.12
C LEU A 190 14.89 -13.01 -0.85
N SER A 191 15.47 -14.16 -0.53
CA SER A 191 15.29 -14.75 0.80
C SER A 191 16.38 -14.22 1.76
N PRO A 192 16.13 -14.14 3.07
CA PRO A 192 17.13 -13.70 4.05
C PRO A 192 18.43 -14.50 3.99
N THR A 193 18.37 -15.77 3.66
CA THR A 193 19.54 -16.65 3.47
C THR A 193 20.41 -16.19 2.30
N THR A 194 19.83 -15.66 1.23
CA THR A 194 20.55 -15.14 0.06
C THR A 194 21.29 -13.83 0.40
N VAL A 195 20.67 -12.95 1.19
CA VAL A 195 21.29 -11.68 1.63
C VAL A 195 22.50 -11.94 2.53
N LEU A 196 22.42 -12.88 3.45
CA LEU A 196 23.54 -13.28 4.31
C LEU A 196 24.72 -13.85 3.49
N SER A 197 24.45 -14.61 2.43
CA SER A 197 25.50 -15.15 1.54
C SER A 197 26.18 -14.06 0.71
N MET A 198 25.44 -13.05 0.23
CA MET A 198 25.99 -11.90 -0.50
C MET A 198 26.89 -11.02 0.39
N ASN A 199 26.46 -10.74 1.64
CA ASN A 199 27.26 -9.98 2.60
C ASN A 199 28.52 -10.75 3.08
N GLY A 200 28.47 -12.07 3.07
CA GLY A 200 29.62 -12.93 3.40
C GLY A 200 30.73 -12.91 2.35
N SER A 201 30.39 -12.68 1.09
CA SER A 201 31.37 -12.55 -0.02
C SER A 201 32.09 -11.19 -0.09
N SER A 202 31.57 -10.17 0.56
CA SER A 202 32.13 -8.79 0.52
C SER A 202 33.23 -8.53 1.56
N ARG A 203 33.60 -9.51 2.39
CA ARG A 203 34.71 -9.40 3.35
C ARG A 203 35.93 -10.22 2.93
N LYS A 204 36.50 -9.90 1.78
CA LYS A 204 37.91 -10.14 1.45
C LYS A 204 38.41 -8.93 0.70
N VAL A 205 38.79 -7.90 1.44
CA VAL A 205 39.77 -6.90 0.99
C VAL A 205 40.88 -6.97 2.00
N ASN A 206 42.06 -7.37 1.50
CA ASN A 206 43.33 -7.31 2.19
C ASN A 206 43.68 -5.88 2.60
#